data_cac2c5fb7342534088eec2286c99302e
#
_entry.id   cac2c5fb7342534088eec2286c99302e
#
_cell.length_a   1.000
_cell.length_b   1.000
_cell.length_c   1.000
_cell.angle_alpha   90.00
_cell.angle_beta   90.00
_cell.angle_gamma   90.00
#
_symmetry.space_group_name_H-M   'P 1'
#
loop_
_entity.id
_entity.type
_entity.pdbx_description
1 polymer ?
#
loop_
_entity_poly.entity_id
_entity_poly.type
_entity_poly.pdbx_seq_one_letter_code
_entity_poly.pdbx_strand_id
1 'polypeptide(L)'
;KINLFIEKEGINSKVEKIFNYDSINFYSNFSLDYKPKILSDLIHVKKNDLYSDSKRTKTINQLNNFDNFQYPSISYNYISESDKQLEANIFLVPKKKYSFRFGLDLKHSNIEDIGLAFETSLINRNIFKSGEKLEFTTRGTIGKSANTTISEYGFDLRLKFPKLFPSFNLKKIIKTENKPTTYLNIGTSNQTNIGLDRQNFKFDLNYDWFDKKNRKNNLSLINIEFVNNKNIVNYFNVYSNSFKSINNIAKSYNSPSNYFDVNNNLIIPDGINSFIKEVVLNQFLVSNDDLKRVNYINDRKNRLTSNNLIIGSSFSFSNRSRKNIFDNKFSDFKLKIELAGNITNLASNILNVSKDEFGNNKILGLAYSQFIKSETGYIKHWPIGLNSKIAFRTFFGIAIPFGNSNSIPFSKSFFAGGSNDNRAWEVYRLGPGSSEALSEFNEANMKLAMNIEYRFKILGKLDGAVFSDFGNI
;
A
#
# COMPACT_ATOMS: atom_id res chain seq x y z
N LYS A 1 -25.21 -37.47 6.73
CA LYS A 1 -24.80 -37.22 5.32
C LYS A 1 -24.41 -35.79 5.15
N ILE A 2 -23.58 -35.51 4.14
CA ILE A 2 -23.21 -34.15 3.76
C ILE A 2 -23.47 -33.98 2.26
N ASN A 3 -24.31 -33.01 1.92
CA ASN A 3 -24.64 -32.69 0.55
C ASN A 3 -24.23 -31.26 0.25
N LEU A 4 -23.63 -31.03 -0.90
CA LEU A 4 -23.23 -29.74 -1.40
C LEU A 4 -23.96 -29.44 -2.69
N PHE A 5 -24.85 -28.47 -2.65
CA PHE A 5 -25.66 -28.00 -3.77
C PHE A 5 -25.02 -26.74 -4.33
N ILE A 6 -24.69 -26.75 -5.63
CA ILE A 6 -24.12 -25.63 -6.35
C ILE A 6 -25.05 -25.29 -7.50
N GLU A 7 -25.78 -24.19 -7.37
CA GLU A 7 -26.86 -23.83 -8.30
C GLU A 7 -26.58 -22.47 -8.91
N LYS A 8 -26.68 -22.37 -10.24
CA LYS A 8 -26.68 -21.08 -10.94
C LYS A 8 -28.11 -20.57 -11.11
N GLU A 9 -28.32 -19.31 -10.77
CA GLU A 9 -29.61 -18.63 -11.04
C GLU A 9 -29.84 -18.54 -12.55
N GLY A 10 -31.11 -18.71 -12.96
CA GLY A 10 -31.55 -18.61 -14.35
C GLY A 10 -31.30 -19.84 -15.21
N ILE A 11 -30.87 -20.97 -14.64
CA ILE A 11 -30.77 -22.27 -15.33
C ILE A 11 -31.95 -23.16 -14.89
N ASN A 12 -32.85 -23.48 -15.83
CA ASN A 12 -34.04 -24.29 -15.56
C ASN A 12 -33.76 -25.81 -15.55
N SER A 13 -32.53 -26.26 -15.47
CA SER A 13 -32.19 -27.68 -15.36
C SER A 13 -32.37 -28.19 -13.93
N LYS A 14 -32.83 -29.46 -13.79
CA LYS A 14 -32.91 -30.11 -12.47
C LYS A 14 -31.50 -30.23 -11.85
N VAL A 15 -31.46 -30.08 -10.53
CA VAL A 15 -30.26 -30.32 -9.75
C VAL A 15 -30.05 -31.82 -9.64
N GLU A 16 -28.95 -32.31 -10.18
CA GLU A 16 -28.64 -33.74 -10.17
C GLU A 16 -27.33 -34.01 -9.39
N LYS A 17 -27.23 -35.22 -8.82
CA LYS A 17 -26.01 -35.67 -8.18
C LYS A 17 -24.96 -35.93 -9.26
N ILE A 18 -23.82 -35.21 -9.18
CA ILE A 18 -22.74 -35.33 -10.15
C ILE A 18 -21.75 -36.41 -9.72
N PHE A 19 -21.26 -36.36 -8.48
CA PHE A 19 -20.27 -37.31 -7.94
C PHE A 19 -20.22 -37.24 -6.40
N ASN A 20 -19.42 -38.14 -5.79
CA ASN A 20 -19.05 -38.11 -4.38
C ASN A 20 -17.53 -37.88 -4.25
N TYR A 21 -17.11 -36.99 -3.39
CA TYR A 21 -15.71 -36.74 -3.07
C TYR A 21 -15.56 -36.45 -1.56
N ASP A 22 -14.62 -37.10 -0.88
CA ASP A 22 -14.35 -36.96 0.56
C ASP A 22 -15.60 -37.08 1.44
N SER A 23 -16.47 -38.05 1.12
CA SER A 23 -17.76 -38.29 1.77
C SER A 23 -18.80 -37.15 1.64
N ILE A 24 -18.59 -36.21 0.72
CA ILE A 24 -19.51 -35.16 0.35
C ILE A 24 -20.17 -35.50 -0.97
N ASN A 25 -21.50 -35.48 -1.04
CA ASN A 25 -22.22 -35.61 -2.30
C ASN A 25 -22.35 -34.25 -2.96
N PHE A 26 -21.91 -34.16 -4.20
CA PHE A 26 -22.00 -32.92 -5.00
C PHE A 26 -23.21 -32.96 -5.92
N TYR A 27 -24.02 -31.92 -5.86
CA TYR A 27 -25.19 -31.69 -6.67
C TYR A 27 -25.07 -30.37 -7.42
N SER A 28 -25.44 -30.33 -8.70
CA SER A 28 -25.45 -29.08 -9.46
C SER A 28 -26.45 -29.12 -10.60
N ASN A 29 -26.89 -27.95 -11.05
CA ASN A 29 -27.72 -27.76 -12.25
C ASN A 29 -26.92 -27.35 -13.48
N PHE A 30 -25.57 -27.40 -13.40
CA PHE A 30 -24.65 -27.11 -14.50
C PHE A 30 -23.36 -27.92 -14.35
N SER A 31 -22.48 -27.89 -15.38
CA SER A 31 -21.15 -28.53 -15.30
C SER A 31 -20.31 -27.84 -14.22
N LEU A 32 -19.79 -28.62 -13.26
CA LEU A 32 -19.03 -28.08 -12.14
C LEU A 32 -17.64 -27.56 -12.58
N ASP A 33 -17.44 -26.27 -12.50
CA ASP A 33 -16.20 -25.60 -12.85
C ASP A 33 -15.20 -25.47 -11.67
N TYR A 34 -15.43 -26.16 -10.57
CA TYR A 34 -14.54 -26.14 -9.38
C TYR A 34 -13.89 -27.51 -9.17
N LYS A 35 -12.61 -27.50 -8.75
CA LYS A 35 -11.95 -28.74 -8.31
C LYS A 35 -12.58 -29.23 -7.01
N PRO A 36 -13.07 -30.48 -6.92
CA PRO A 36 -13.76 -31.02 -5.76
C PRO A 36 -12.98 -30.88 -4.45
N LYS A 37 -11.69 -31.11 -4.50
CA LYS A 37 -10.78 -30.98 -3.35
C LYS A 37 -10.82 -29.59 -2.71
N ILE A 38 -10.90 -28.52 -3.53
CA ILE A 38 -10.91 -27.16 -2.99
C ILE A 38 -12.19 -26.89 -2.22
N LEU A 39 -13.33 -27.37 -2.73
CA LEU A 39 -14.63 -27.22 -2.05
C LEU A 39 -14.68 -28.06 -0.77
N SER A 40 -14.17 -29.30 -0.81
CA SER A 40 -14.06 -30.14 0.40
C SER A 40 -13.20 -29.51 1.48
N ASP A 41 -12.06 -28.91 1.11
CA ASP A 41 -11.13 -28.25 2.05
C ASP A 41 -11.78 -27.03 2.77
N LEU A 42 -12.86 -26.44 2.20
CA LEU A 42 -13.60 -25.33 2.82
C LEU A 42 -14.66 -25.81 3.83
N ILE A 43 -15.00 -27.10 3.83
CA ILE A 43 -16.08 -27.67 4.64
C ILE A 43 -15.50 -28.34 5.88
N HIS A 44 -15.77 -27.77 7.05
CA HIS A 44 -15.30 -28.30 8.34
C HIS A 44 -16.24 -29.34 8.95
N VAL A 45 -17.47 -29.42 8.47
CA VAL A 45 -18.43 -30.47 8.87
C VAL A 45 -18.03 -31.75 8.15
N LYS A 46 -17.78 -32.83 8.88
CA LYS A 46 -17.39 -34.12 8.32
C LYS A 46 -18.44 -35.18 8.60
N LYS A 47 -18.44 -36.23 7.77
CA LYS A 47 -19.30 -37.40 7.97
C LYS A 47 -18.99 -38.02 9.34
N ASN A 48 -20.04 -38.43 10.06
CA ASN A 48 -20.00 -39.01 11.42
C ASN A 48 -19.50 -38.05 12.52
N ASP A 49 -19.39 -36.75 12.26
CA ASP A 49 -19.18 -35.76 13.31
C ASP A 49 -20.46 -35.57 14.14
N LEU A 50 -20.29 -35.27 15.42
CA LEU A 50 -21.38 -34.68 16.22
C LEU A 50 -21.68 -33.27 15.71
N TYR A 51 -22.94 -32.87 15.80
CA TYR A 51 -23.35 -31.50 15.48
C TYR A 51 -22.52 -30.49 16.28
N SER A 52 -22.00 -29.51 15.58
CA SER A 52 -21.21 -28.44 16.19
C SER A 52 -21.45 -27.11 15.47
N ASP A 53 -22.06 -26.15 16.17
CA ASP A 53 -22.26 -24.80 15.65
C ASP A 53 -20.93 -24.11 15.31
N SER A 54 -19.86 -24.42 16.05
CA SER A 54 -18.51 -23.94 15.74
C SER A 54 -18.01 -24.42 14.37
N LYS A 55 -18.21 -25.69 14.02
CA LYS A 55 -17.84 -26.25 12.70
C LYS A 55 -18.71 -25.65 11.60
N ARG A 56 -20.01 -25.47 11.84
CA ARG A 56 -20.96 -24.80 10.94
C ARG A 56 -20.50 -23.38 10.65
N THR A 57 -20.25 -22.57 11.69
CA THR A 57 -19.80 -21.18 11.57
C THR A 57 -18.46 -21.08 10.88
N LYS A 58 -17.50 -21.98 11.17
CA LYS A 58 -16.20 -22.04 10.47
C LYS A 58 -16.38 -22.29 8.98
N THR A 59 -17.26 -23.25 8.59
CA THR A 59 -17.56 -23.56 7.19
C THR A 59 -18.15 -22.34 6.46
N ILE A 60 -19.16 -21.70 7.03
CA ILE A 60 -19.77 -20.49 6.44
C ILE A 60 -18.72 -19.37 6.28
N ASN A 61 -17.93 -19.14 7.32
CA ASN A 61 -16.89 -18.11 7.28
C ASN A 61 -15.81 -18.40 6.22
N GLN A 62 -15.45 -19.67 6.00
CA GLN A 62 -14.48 -20.03 4.95
C GLN A 62 -15.09 -19.86 3.55
N LEU A 63 -16.32 -20.28 3.33
CA LEU A 63 -17.02 -20.10 2.07
C LEU A 63 -17.20 -18.62 1.73
N ASN A 64 -17.53 -17.77 2.71
CA ASN A 64 -17.59 -16.32 2.53
C ASN A 64 -16.23 -15.71 2.15
N ASN A 65 -15.13 -16.14 2.81
CA ASN A 65 -13.79 -15.64 2.52
C ASN A 65 -13.24 -16.13 1.17
N PHE A 66 -13.72 -17.27 0.68
CA PHE A 66 -13.40 -17.78 -0.65
C PHE A 66 -13.87 -16.82 -1.76
N ASP A 67 -14.93 -16.04 -1.47
CA ASP A 67 -15.44 -14.92 -2.29
C ASP A 67 -15.90 -15.29 -3.72
N ASN A 68 -16.15 -16.57 -3.97
CA ASN A 68 -16.65 -17.05 -5.26
C ASN A 68 -18.16 -17.36 -5.24
N PHE A 69 -18.78 -17.38 -4.04
CA PHE A 69 -20.19 -17.68 -3.85
C PHE A 69 -20.94 -16.52 -3.24
N GLN A 70 -22.25 -16.43 -3.57
CA GLN A 70 -23.20 -15.52 -2.94
C GLN A 70 -23.90 -16.26 -1.81
N TYR A 71 -24.02 -15.62 -0.66
CA TYR A 71 -24.82 -16.07 0.48
C TYR A 71 -24.73 -17.57 0.82
N PRO A 72 -23.52 -18.13 1.08
CA PRO A 72 -23.40 -19.54 1.47
C PRO A 72 -24.26 -19.84 2.69
N SER A 73 -25.03 -20.90 2.62
CA SER A 73 -25.90 -21.30 3.73
C SER A 73 -25.79 -22.80 4.02
N ILE A 74 -26.10 -23.19 5.26
CA ILE A 74 -26.10 -24.58 5.71
C ILE A 74 -27.42 -24.84 6.47
N SER A 75 -28.21 -25.81 6.01
CA SER A 75 -29.37 -26.35 6.73
C SER A 75 -29.09 -27.77 7.22
N TYR A 76 -29.78 -28.16 8.26
CA TYR A 76 -29.71 -29.51 8.82
C TYR A 76 -31.11 -30.10 8.86
N ASN A 77 -31.30 -31.30 8.29
CA ASN A 77 -32.53 -32.05 8.30
C ASN A 77 -32.31 -33.38 9.04
N TYR A 78 -33.33 -33.87 9.74
CA TYR A 78 -33.29 -35.22 10.30
C TYR A 78 -33.42 -36.25 9.19
N ILE A 79 -32.55 -37.28 9.21
CA ILE A 79 -32.68 -38.46 8.33
C ILE A 79 -33.62 -39.46 9.00
N SER A 80 -33.44 -39.64 10.32
CA SER A 80 -34.27 -40.50 11.16
C SER A 80 -34.35 -39.84 12.53
N GLU A 81 -35.55 -39.65 13.05
CA GLU A 81 -35.76 -39.11 14.39
C GLU A 81 -35.37 -40.14 15.47
N SER A 82 -35.56 -41.45 15.19
CA SER A 82 -35.18 -42.52 16.13
C SER A 82 -33.65 -42.60 16.36
N ASP A 83 -32.86 -42.36 15.31
CA ASP A 83 -31.37 -42.52 15.38
C ASP A 83 -30.67 -41.20 15.63
N LYS A 84 -31.36 -40.08 15.79
CA LYS A 84 -30.83 -38.71 15.95
C LYS A 84 -29.77 -38.36 14.89
N GLN A 85 -29.93 -38.87 13.66
CA GLN A 85 -29.04 -38.65 12.55
C GLN A 85 -29.40 -37.39 11.76
N LEU A 86 -28.41 -36.53 11.50
CA LEU A 86 -28.61 -35.32 10.73
C LEU A 86 -27.96 -35.42 9.33
N GLU A 87 -28.58 -34.78 8.38
CA GLU A 87 -28.06 -34.49 7.06
C GLU A 87 -27.76 -32.99 6.95
N ALA A 88 -26.50 -32.67 6.61
CA ALA A 88 -26.07 -31.29 6.40
C ALA A 88 -26.20 -30.97 4.91
N ASN A 89 -27.01 -29.98 4.56
CA ASN A 89 -27.19 -29.46 3.21
C ASN A 89 -26.55 -28.08 3.10
N ILE A 90 -25.55 -27.95 2.25
CA ILE A 90 -24.78 -26.74 2.02
C ILE A 90 -25.18 -26.18 0.66
N PHE A 91 -25.65 -24.94 0.61
CA PHE A 91 -26.12 -24.30 -0.60
C PHE A 91 -25.17 -23.17 -1.01
N LEU A 92 -24.75 -23.21 -2.27
CA LEU A 92 -23.79 -22.25 -2.86
C LEU A 92 -24.34 -21.74 -4.19
N VAL A 93 -24.39 -20.43 -4.33
CA VAL A 93 -24.71 -19.76 -5.60
C VAL A 93 -23.43 -19.11 -6.12
N PRO A 94 -22.88 -19.57 -7.25
CA PRO A 94 -21.67 -18.97 -7.81
C PRO A 94 -21.87 -17.51 -8.22
N LYS A 95 -20.93 -16.64 -7.88
CA LYS A 95 -20.88 -15.27 -8.43
C LYS A 95 -20.63 -15.31 -9.93
N LYS A 96 -21.06 -14.28 -10.65
CA LYS A 96 -20.79 -14.15 -12.09
C LYS A 96 -19.28 -14.28 -12.35
N LYS A 97 -18.92 -15.09 -13.34
CA LYS A 97 -17.51 -15.35 -13.72
C LYS A 97 -16.77 -14.06 -14.09
N TYR A 98 -17.43 -13.19 -14.83
CA TYR A 98 -16.91 -11.88 -15.22
C TYR A 98 -17.67 -10.77 -14.51
N SER A 99 -16.96 -9.75 -14.08
CA SER A 99 -17.54 -8.52 -13.54
C SER A 99 -16.75 -7.32 -14.02
N PHE A 100 -17.46 -6.26 -14.31
CA PHE A 100 -16.91 -4.97 -14.67
C PHE A 100 -17.26 -3.96 -13.58
N ARG A 101 -16.31 -3.14 -13.18
CA ARG A 101 -16.50 -1.98 -12.29
C ARG A 101 -15.98 -0.74 -12.98
N PHE A 102 -16.71 0.34 -12.82
CA PHE A 102 -16.30 1.68 -13.22
C PHE A 102 -16.52 2.62 -12.05
N GLY A 103 -15.53 3.45 -11.76
CA GLY A 103 -15.57 4.51 -10.75
C GLY A 103 -15.15 5.83 -11.39
N LEU A 104 -15.78 6.91 -10.96
CA LEU A 104 -15.45 8.28 -11.32
C LEU A 104 -15.42 9.12 -10.05
N ASP A 105 -14.31 9.82 -9.79
CA ASP A 105 -14.10 10.64 -8.61
C ASP A 105 -13.66 12.05 -8.99
N LEU A 106 -14.22 13.04 -8.31
CA LEU A 106 -13.73 14.41 -8.32
C LEU A 106 -12.74 14.59 -7.18
N LYS A 107 -11.58 15.17 -7.47
CA LYS A 107 -10.51 15.41 -6.49
C LYS A 107 -10.26 16.90 -6.32
N HIS A 108 -9.97 17.28 -5.09
CA HIS A 108 -9.47 18.59 -4.72
C HIS A 108 -8.48 18.45 -3.56
N SER A 109 -7.33 19.12 -3.65
CA SER A 109 -6.30 19.12 -2.61
C SER A 109 -5.47 20.41 -2.69
N ASN A 110 -4.56 20.59 -1.75
CA ASN A 110 -3.58 21.70 -1.79
C ASN A 110 -2.51 21.53 -2.90
N ILE A 111 -2.45 20.38 -3.56
CA ILE A 111 -1.52 20.09 -4.66
C ILE A 111 -2.27 20.10 -6.00
N GLU A 112 -3.57 19.83 -5.99
CA GLU A 112 -4.42 19.70 -7.16
C GLU A 112 -5.69 20.53 -6.95
N ASP A 113 -5.80 21.68 -7.62
CA ASP A 113 -6.93 22.60 -7.43
C ASP A 113 -8.25 21.94 -7.81
N ILE A 114 -8.25 21.23 -8.93
CA ILE A 114 -9.36 20.40 -9.38
C ILE A 114 -8.84 19.24 -10.21
N GLY A 115 -9.36 18.05 -9.96
CA GLY A 115 -9.01 16.84 -10.68
C GLY A 115 -10.18 15.90 -10.88
N LEU A 116 -10.10 15.15 -11.97
CA LEU A 116 -11.00 14.06 -12.33
C LEU A 116 -10.21 12.76 -12.33
N ALA A 117 -10.66 11.77 -11.55
CA ALA A 117 -10.09 10.44 -11.57
C ALA A 117 -11.11 9.42 -12.05
N PHE A 118 -10.65 8.45 -12.80
CA PHE A 118 -11.43 7.29 -13.19
C PHE A 118 -10.69 6.00 -12.90
N GLU A 119 -11.44 4.97 -12.55
CA GLU A 119 -10.95 3.61 -12.36
C GLU A 119 -11.87 2.62 -13.05
N THR A 120 -11.29 1.70 -13.79
CA THR A 120 -12.02 0.63 -14.46
C THR A 120 -11.39 -0.71 -14.10
N SER A 121 -12.19 -1.67 -13.64
CA SER A 121 -11.70 -3.01 -13.28
C SER A 121 -12.49 -4.08 -14.00
N LEU A 122 -11.77 -5.01 -14.65
CA LEU A 122 -12.27 -6.26 -15.20
C LEU A 122 -11.86 -7.41 -14.27
N ILE A 123 -12.83 -8.17 -13.82
CA ILE A 123 -12.62 -9.27 -12.88
C ILE A 123 -13.04 -10.58 -13.52
N ASN A 124 -12.14 -11.56 -13.54
CA ASN A 124 -12.40 -12.94 -13.93
C ASN A 124 -12.21 -13.85 -12.70
N ARG A 125 -13.29 -14.53 -12.29
CA ARG A 125 -13.29 -15.43 -11.13
C ARG A 125 -13.10 -16.88 -11.55
N ASN A 126 -12.42 -17.62 -10.69
CA ASN A 126 -12.22 -19.06 -10.84
C ASN A 126 -11.45 -19.45 -12.11
N ILE A 127 -10.39 -18.71 -12.43
CA ILE A 127 -9.67 -18.83 -13.71
C ILE A 127 -9.00 -20.21 -13.87
N PHE A 128 -8.49 -20.81 -12.77
CA PHE A 128 -7.84 -22.14 -12.76
C PHE A 128 -8.69 -23.21 -12.04
N LYS A 129 -10.00 -22.98 -11.88
CA LYS A 129 -10.95 -23.89 -11.24
C LYS A 129 -10.69 -24.16 -9.74
N SER A 130 -9.91 -23.29 -9.07
CA SER A 130 -9.59 -23.40 -7.64
C SER A 130 -9.94 -22.12 -6.86
N GLY A 131 -10.82 -21.29 -7.41
CA GLY A 131 -11.32 -20.08 -6.80
C GLY A 131 -10.41 -18.87 -6.96
N GLU A 132 -9.44 -18.94 -7.84
CA GLU A 132 -8.55 -17.81 -8.13
C GLU A 132 -9.32 -16.66 -8.77
N LYS A 133 -8.87 -15.44 -8.52
CA LYS A 133 -9.45 -14.23 -9.07
C LYS A 133 -8.37 -13.43 -9.78
N LEU A 134 -8.56 -13.21 -11.07
CA LEU A 134 -7.75 -12.29 -11.86
C LEU A 134 -8.50 -10.97 -11.99
N GLU A 135 -7.83 -9.88 -11.64
CA GLU A 135 -8.37 -8.53 -11.73
C GLU A 135 -7.39 -7.68 -12.54
N PHE A 136 -7.87 -7.09 -13.62
CA PHE A 136 -7.17 -6.09 -14.40
C PHE A 136 -7.81 -4.74 -14.14
N THR A 137 -7.01 -3.78 -13.66
CA THR A 137 -7.49 -2.44 -13.32
C THR A 137 -6.72 -1.41 -14.13
N THR A 138 -7.43 -0.48 -14.73
CA THR A 138 -6.87 0.74 -15.31
C THR A 138 -7.33 1.92 -14.48
N ARG A 139 -6.43 2.87 -14.24
CA ARG A 139 -6.74 4.12 -13.56
C ARG A 139 -6.15 5.29 -14.30
N GLY A 140 -6.83 6.41 -14.27
CA GLY A 140 -6.35 7.66 -14.79
C GLY A 140 -6.80 8.82 -13.91
N THR A 141 -5.96 9.83 -13.83
CA THR A 141 -6.28 11.11 -13.18
C THR A 141 -5.82 12.22 -14.11
N ILE A 142 -6.65 13.23 -14.28
CA ILE A 142 -6.31 14.48 -14.97
C ILE A 142 -6.72 15.59 -14.03
N GLY A 143 -5.80 16.50 -13.73
CA GLY A 143 -6.04 17.61 -12.84
C GLY A 143 -5.28 18.86 -13.26
N LYS A 144 -5.60 19.96 -12.61
CA LYS A 144 -4.93 21.24 -12.78
C LYS A 144 -4.45 21.75 -11.42
N SER A 145 -3.24 22.25 -11.39
CA SER A 145 -2.65 22.93 -10.25
C SER A 145 -2.03 24.23 -10.71
N ALA A 146 -2.59 25.37 -10.30
CA ALA A 146 -2.21 26.69 -10.79
C ALA A 146 -2.17 26.72 -12.34
N ASN A 147 -0.98 26.78 -12.94
CA ASN A 147 -0.78 26.84 -14.39
C ASN A 147 -0.29 25.50 -15.00
N THR A 148 -0.20 24.43 -14.22
CA THR A 148 0.31 23.12 -14.68
C THR A 148 -0.78 22.07 -14.73
N THR A 149 -0.76 21.23 -15.76
CA THR A 149 -1.61 20.05 -15.85
C THR A 149 -0.92 18.87 -15.19
N ILE A 150 -1.65 18.21 -14.31
CA ILE A 150 -1.24 16.97 -13.66
C ILE A 150 -1.98 15.82 -14.34
N SER A 151 -1.28 14.77 -14.72
CA SER A 151 -1.91 13.56 -15.22
C SER A 151 -1.23 12.31 -14.67
N GLU A 152 -2.03 11.31 -14.37
CA GLU A 152 -1.56 9.98 -14.05
C GLU A 152 -2.38 8.96 -14.81
N TYR A 153 -1.73 7.94 -15.36
CA TYR A 153 -2.38 6.77 -15.89
C TYR A 153 -1.60 5.51 -15.48
N GLY A 154 -2.33 4.46 -15.17
CA GLY A 154 -1.73 3.24 -14.67
C GLY A 154 -2.55 2.00 -14.99
N PHE A 155 -1.85 0.86 -14.96
CA PHE A 155 -2.41 -0.46 -15.17
C PHE A 155 -1.94 -1.38 -14.06
N ASP A 156 -2.86 -2.15 -13.49
CA ASP A 156 -2.57 -3.14 -12.47
C ASP A 156 -3.21 -4.49 -12.84
N LEU A 157 -2.42 -5.55 -12.72
CA LEU A 157 -2.87 -6.92 -12.84
C LEU A 157 -2.68 -7.60 -11.50
N ARG A 158 -3.78 -8.10 -10.91
CA ARG A 158 -3.78 -8.78 -9.62
C ARG A 158 -4.32 -10.19 -9.77
N LEU A 159 -3.52 -11.18 -9.37
CA LEU A 159 -3.94 -12.56 -9.27
C LEU A 159 -4.03 -12.96 -7.79
N LYS A 160 -5.24 -13.27 -7.33
CA LYS A 160 -5.53 -13.69 -5.95
C LYS A 160 -5.73 -15.20 -5.91
N PHE A 161 -5.01 -15.88 -5.02
CA PHE A 161 -5.24 -17.29 -4.66
C PHE A 161 -5.87 -17.35 -3.26
N PRO A 162 -6.98 -18.07 -3.06
CA PRO A 162 -7.60 -18.25 -1.73
C PRO A 162 -6.86 -19.30 -0.87
N LYS A 163 -5.56 -19.36 -0.99
CA LYS A 163 -4.64 -20.28 -0.29
C LYS A 163 -3.22 -19.79 -0.38
N LEU A 164 -2.29 -20.41 0.35
CA LEU A 164 -0.85 -20.19 0.16
C LEU A 164 -0.39 -20.77 -1.19
N PHE A 165 0.16 -19.90 -2.06
CA PHE A 165 0.71 -20.29 -3.36
C PHE A 165 1.76 -19.26 -3.87
N PRO A 166 2.99 -19.70 -4.22
CA PRO A 166 3.62 -20.93 -3.77
C PRO A 166 3.79 -20.96 -2.25
N SER A 167 3.85 -22.14 -1.65
CA SER A 167 3.81 -22.25 -0.19
C SER A 167 5.16 -22.07 0.50
N PHE A 168 6.30 -22.26 -0.18
CA PHE A 168 7.68 -22.12 0.33
C PHE A 168 7.89 -22.56 1.79
N ASN A 169 7.34 -23.68 2.22
CA ASN A 169 7.34 -24.14 3.61
C ASN A 169 6.54 -23.29 4.62
N LEU A 170 5.90 -22.21 4.19
CA LEU A 170 5.07 -21.35 5.04
C LEU A 170 3.87 -22.09 5.66
N LYS A 171 3.47 -23.24 5.08
CA LYS A 171 2.41 -24.10 5.65
C LYS A 171 2.73 -24.61 7.06
N LYS A 172 4.01 -24.70 7.45
CA LYS A 172 4.42 -25.06 8.82
C LYS A 172 4.03 -23.95 9.82
N ILE A 173 4.04 -22.70 9.40
CA ILE A 173 3.77 -21.52 10.23
C ILE A 173 2.31 -21.07 10.05
N ILE A 174 1.82 -21.04 8.82
CA ILE A 174 0.50 -20.50 8.47
C ILE A 174 -0.42 -21.68 8.14
N LYS A 175 -1.31 -21.99 9.07
CA LYS A 175 -2.27 -23.09 8.90
C LYS A 175 -3.45 -22.66 8.02
N THR A 176 -4.12 -23.61 7.37
CA THR A 176 -5.32 -23.38 6.56
C THR A 176 -6.45 -22.70 7.35
N GLU A 177 -6.56 -23.01 8.64
CA GLU A 177 -7.53 -22.39 9.57
C GLU A 177 -7.35 -20.86 9.69
N ASN A 178 -6.16 -20.35 9.42
CA ASN A 178 -5.80 -18.92 9.45
C ASN A 178 -6.23 -18.17 8.20
N LYS A 179 -7.00 -18.79 7.30
CA LYS A 179 -7.56 -18.21 6.07
C LYS A 179 -6.50 -17.52 5.21
N PRO A 180 -5.43 -18.23 4.85
CA PRO A 180 -4.38 -17.62 4.07
C PRO A 180 -4.84 -17.25 2.66
N THR A 181 -4.38 -16.12 2.18
CA THR A 181 -4.61 -15.65 0.82
C THR A 181 -3.28 -15.19 0.24
N THR A 182 -3.02 -15.53 -1.01
CA THR A 182 -1.84 -15.03 -1.73
C THR A 182 -2.27 -14.04 -2.80
N TYR A 183 -1.52 -12.98 -2.95
CA TYR A 183 -1.69 -12.00 -4.02
C TYR A 183 -0.39 -11.87 -4.80
N LEU A 184 -0.50 -11.95 -6.11
CA LEU A 184 0.55 -11.60 -7.04
C LEU A 184 0.06 -10.37 -7.80
N ASN A 185 0.78 -9.25 -7.64
CA ASN A 185 0.43 -7.98 -8.26
C ASN A 185 1.54 -7.54 -9.20
N ILE A 186 1.17 -7.06 -10.37
CA ILE A 186 2.06 -6.40 -11.32
C ILE A 186 1.39 -5.09 -11.69
N GLY A 187 2.10 -3.98 -11.59
CA GLY A 187 1.55 -2.67 -11.90
C GLY A 187 2.56 -1.75 -12.56
N THR A 188 2.06 -0.85 -13.37
CA THR A 188 2.85 0.26 -13.93
C THR A 188 2.01 1.53 -13.94
N SER A 189 2.66 2.66 -13.70
CA SER A 189 2.02 3.97 -13.85
C SER A 189 3.00 4.99 -14.41
N ASN A 190 2.45 5.93 -15.19
CA ASN A 190 3.13 7.13 -15.60
C ASN A 190 2.42 8.31 -14.98
N GLN A 191 3.17 9.20 -14.41
CA GLN A 191 2.68 10.39 -13.73
C GLN A 191 3.43 11.61 -14.27
N THR A 192 2.67 12.56 -14.79
CA THR A 192 3.15 13.91 -15.07
C THR A 192 2.67 14.78 -13.92
N ASN A 193 3.59 15.30 -13.14
CA ASN A 193 3.30 16.02 -11.90
C ASN A 193 3.89 17.43 -11.95
N ILE A 194 3.54 18.26 -10.97
CA ILE A 194 4.08 19.60 -10.75
C ILE A 194 5.63 19.60 -10.70
N GLY A 195 6.25 18.44 -10.52
CA GLY A 195 7.66 18.32 -10.38
C GLY A 195 8.37 17.64 -11.53
N LEU A 196 8.40 16.36 -11.45
CA LEU A 196 9.12 15.52 -12.39
C LEU A 196 8.18 14.44 -12.90
N ASP A 197 8.23 14.22 -14.20
CA ASP A 197 7.53 13.09 -14.77
C ASP A 197 8.13 11.79 -14.22
N ARG A 198 7.27 10.86 -13.84
CA ARG A 198 7.68 9.63 -13.19
C ARG A 198 7.00 8.43 -13.82
N GLN A 199 7.79 7.42 -14.09
CA GLN A 199 7.30 6.10 -14.46
C GLN A 199 7.61 5.13 -13.33
N ASN A 200 6.58 4.40 -12.88
CA ASN A 200 6.71 3.40 -11.84
C ASN A 200 6.39 2.02 -12.39
N PHE A 201 7.14 1.04 -11.97
CA PHE A 201 6.82 -0.37 -12.13
C PHE A 201 6.86 -1.04 -10.78
N LYS A 202 5.87 -1.90 -10.49
CA LYS A 202 5.74 -2.64 -9.23
C LYS A 202 5.45 -4.09 -9.48
N PHE A 203 6.07 -4.95 -8.69
CA PHE A 203 5.78 -6.37 -8.60
C PHE A 203 5.77 -6.78 -7.15
N ASP A 204 4.70 -7.47 -6.71
CA ASP A 204 4.54 -7.90 -5.32
C ASP A 204 4.07 -9.35 -5.25
N LEU A 205 4.68 -10.12 -4.36
CA LEU A 205 4.18 -11.40 -3.89
C LEU A 205 3.85 -11.31 -2.40
N ASN A 206 2.56 -11.29 -2.09
CA ASN A 206 2.04 -11.04 -0.74
C ASN A 206 1.24 -12.22 -0.20
N TYR A 207 1.41 -12.51 1.08
CA TYR A 207 0.64 -13.49 1.84
C TYR A 207 -0.09 -12.77 2.97
N ASP A 208 -1.42 -12.86 2.95
CA ASP A 208 -2.29 -12.38 4.02
C ASP A 208 -2.82 -13.56 4.82
N TRP A 209 -2.87 -13.45 6.15
CA TRP A 209 -3.55 -14.43 7.00
C TRP A 209 -4.01 -13.81 8.31
N PHE A 210 -4.93 -14.49 8.97
CA PHE A 210 -5.36 -14.16 10.33
C PHE A 210 -4.76 -15.17 11.32
N ASP A 211 -4.40 -14.73 12.50
CA ASP A 211 -4.04 -15.64 13.56
C ASP A 211 -5.29 -16.10 14.36
N LYS A 212 -5.07 -16.97 15.37
CA LYS A 212 -6.15 -17.51 16.21
C LYS A 212 -6.94 -16.43 16.97
N LYS A 213 -6.36 -15.24 17.19
CA LYS A 213 -7.01 -14.09 17.82
C LYS A 213 -7.62 -13.12 16.79
N ASN A 214 -7.76 -13.55 15.54
CA ASN A 214 -8.28 -12.77 14.43
C ASN A 214 -7.47 -11.48 14.13
N ARG A 215 -6.16 -11.49 14.44
CA ARG A 215 -5.25 -10.40 14.10
C ARG A 215 -4.73 -10.63 12.68
N LYS A 216 -4.70 -9.55 11.90
CA LYS A 216 -4.27 -9.63 10.49
C LYS A 216 -2.75 -9.55 10.40
N ASN A 217 -2.17 -10.48 9.65
CA ASN A 217 -0.77 -10.50 9.28
C ASN A 217 -0.67 -10.41 7.75
N ASN A 218 0.34 -9.69 7.27
CA ASN A 218 0.70 -9.64 5.86
C ASN A 218 2.22 -9.77 5.74
N LEU A 219 2.66 -10.68 4.89
CA LEU A 219 4.06 -10.85 4.51
C LEU A 219 4.17 -10.55 3.02
N SER A 220 4.80 -9.43 2.66
CA SER A 220 5.30 -9.21 1.31
C SER A 220 6.66 -9.89 1.21
N LEU A 221 6.67 -11.07 0.57
CA LEU A 221 7.90 -11.87 0.46
C LEU A 221 8.86 -11.23 -0.55
N ILE A 222 8.31 -10.73 -1.64
CA ILE A 222 9.05 -10.02 -2.68
C ILE A 222 8.25 -8.76 -3.02
N ASN A 223 8.91 -7.63 -2.94
CA ASN A 223 8.43 -6.34 -3.41
C ASN A 223 9.52 -5.75 -4.29
N ILE A 224 9.22 -5.52 -5.55
CA ILE A 224 10.09 -4.83 -6.50
C ILE A 224 9.41 -3.54 -6.88
N GLU A 225 10.07 -2.42 -6.66
CA GLU A 225 9.63 -1.10 -7.07
C GLU A 225 10.76 -0.45 -7.89
N PHE A 226 10.46 -0.16 -9.14
CA PHE A 226 11.34 0.59 -10.02
C PHE A 226 10.71 1.95 -10.31
N VAL A 227 11.45 3.01 -10.01
CA VAL A 227 11.05 4.39 -10.24
C VAL A 227 12.02 5.01 -11.24
N ASN A 228 11.49 5.43 -12.38
CA ASN A 228 12.23 6.13 -13.42
C ASN A 228 11.73 7.58 -13.49
N ASN A 229 12.58 8.51 -13.09
CA ASN A 229 12.30 9.94 -13.17
C ASN A 229 12.69 10.45 -14.55
N LYS A 230 11.76 11.17 -15.19
CA LYS A 230 11.93 11.80 -16.50
C LYS A 230 11.95 13.33 -16.34
N ASN A 231 12.41 14.01 -17.36
CA ASN A 231 12.43 15.50 -17.39
C ASN A 231 13.16 16.13 -16.19
N ILE A 232 14.21 15.46 -15.70
CA ILE A 232 14.98 15.88 -14.52
C ILE A 232 15.63 17.28 -14.68
N VAL A 233 15.82 17.73 -15.90
CA VAL A 233 16.31 19.08 -16.23
C VAL A 233 15.40 20.18 -15.74
N ASN A 234 14.10 19.88 -15.58
CA ASN A 234 13.08 20.82 -15.10
C ASN A 234 13.07 21.01 -13.58
N TYR A 235 13.96 20.34 -12.82
CA TYR A 235 13.96 20.37 -11.36
C TYR A 235 13.83 21.79 -10.81
N PHE A 236 14.67 22.72 -11.23
CA PHE A 236 14.68 24.09 -10.71
C PHE A 236 13.54 24.97 -11.25
N ASN A 237 12.90 24.62 -12.34
CA ASN A 237 11.65 25.27 -12.78
C ASN A 237 10.51 24.97 -11.81
N VAL A 238 10.50 23.78 -11.24
CA VAL A 238 9.48 23.30 -10.34
C VAL A 238 9.75 23.72 -8.90
N TYR A 239 10.99 23.49 -8.44
CA TYR A 239 11.43 23.80 -7.09
C TYR A 239 11.99 25.23 -7.03
N SER A 240 11.06 26.20 -7.17
CA SER A 240 11.39 27.62 -7.32
C SER A 240 12.06 28.22 -6.10
N ASN A 241 11.79 27.74 -4.87
CA ASN A 241 12.46 28.21 -3.66
C ASN A 241 13.93 27.73 -3.63
N SER A 242 14.16 26.48 -4.04
CA SER A 242 15.51 25.95 -4.20
C SER A 242 16.29 26.74 -5.27
N PHE A 243 15.63 27.04 -6.41
CA PHE A 243 16.21 27.90 -7.43
C PHE A 243 16.56 29.29 -6.89
N LYS A 244 15.60 29.99 -6.27
CA LYS A 244 15.81 31.33 -5.71
C LYS A 244 16.96 31.37 -4.71
N SER A 245 17.04 30.35 -3.84
CA SER A 245 18.13 30.23 -2.85
C SER A 245 19.50 30.14 -3.52
N ILE A 246 19.69 29.22 -4.47
CA ILE A 246 20.96 29.06 -5.20
C ILE A 246 21.29 30.32 -6.03
N ASN A 247 20.28 30.88 -6.72
CA ASN A 247 20.44 32.08 -7.54
C ASN A 247 20.91 33.30 -6.72
N ASN A 248 20.35 33.47 -5.51
CA ASN A 248 20.77 34.54 -4.60
C ASN A 248 22.20 34.34 -4.09
N ILE A 249 22.58 33.11 -3.72
CA ILE A 249 23.95 32.79 -3.33
C ILE A 249 24.91 33.08 -4.50
N ALA A 250 24.60 32.59 -5.71
CA ALA A 250 25.46 32.83 -6.86
C ALA A 250 25.68 34.32 -7.15
N LYS A 251 24.63 35.13 -7.01
CA LYS A 251 24.71 36.59 -7.18
C LYS A 251 25.57 37.28 -6.12
N SER A 252 25.46 36.84 -4.84
CA SER A 252 26.19 37.47 -3.74
C SER A 252 27.73 37.26 -3.80
N TYR A 253 28.15 36.22 -4.52
CA TYR A 253 29.58 35.89 -4.69
C TYR A 253 30.15 36.25 -6.08
N ASN A 254 29.45 37.05 -6.88
CA ASN A 254 29.87 37.47 -8.23
C ASN A 254 30.36 36.30 -9.11
N SER A 255 29.53 35.26 -9.16
CA SER A 255 29.82 34.07 -9.97
C SER A 255 30.02 34.40 -11.47
N PRO A 256 30.66 33.54 -12.26
CA PRO A 256 30.93 33.78 -13.67
C PRO A 256 29.71 34.20 -14.47
N SER A 257 29.81 35.28 -15.28
CA SER A 257 28.68 35.84 -16.01
C SER A 257 28.05 34.90 -17.03
N ASN A 258 28.78 33.90 -17.49
CA ASN A 258 28.27 32.87 -18.41
C ASN A 258 27.28 31.90 -17.76
N TYR A 259 27.12 31.96 -16.44
CA TYR A 259 26.08 31.17 -15.73
C TYR A 259 24.73 31.86 -15.72
N PHE A 260 24.66 33.15 -16.07
CA PHE A 260 23.48 33.98 -15.96
C PHE A 260 22.87 34.30 -17.31
N ASP A 261 21.53 34.42 -17.32
CA ASP A 261 20.76 34.91 -18.45
C ASP A 261 20.76 36.46 -18.53
N VAL A 262 20.09 37.02 -19.53
CA VAL A 262 19.97 38.46 -19.71
C VAL A 262 19.24 39.19 -18.58
N ASN A 263 18.48 38.47 -17.76
CA ASN A 263 17.78 38.96 -16.57
C ASN A 263 18.61 38.78 -15.30
N ASN A 264 19.87 38.43 -15.43
CA ASN A 264 20.77 38.15 -14.33
C ASN A 264 20.28 37.01 -13.39
N ASN A 265 19.64 35.96 -13.97
CA ASN A 265 19.29 34.76 -13.27
C ASN A 265 20.10 33.57 -13.80
N LEU A 266 20.44 32.62 -12.90
CA LEU A 266 21.13 31.40 -13.31
C LEU A 266 20.33 30.66 -14.40
N ILE A 267 20.99 30.33 -15.49
CA ILE A 267 20.41 29.57 -16.60
C ILE A 267 20.07 28.16 -16.11
N ILE A 268 18.83 27.72 -16.35
CA ILE A 268 18.38 26.37 -16.04
C ILE A 268 18.42 25.54 -17.33
N PRO A 269 19.08 24.36 -17.33
CA PRO A 269 19.76 23.70 -16.21
C PRO A 269 21.24 24.03 -16.07
N ASP A 270 21.90 24.58 -17.08
CA ASP A 270 23.36 24.53 -17.21
C ASP A 270 24.09 25.46 -16.25
N GLY A 271 23.68 26.71 -16.15
CA GLY A 271 24.31 27.70 -15.26
C GLY A 271 24.21 27.29 -13.79
N ILE A 272 23.03 26.88 -13.35
CA ILE A 272 22.81 26.47 -11.95
C ILE A 272 23.55 25.17 -11.61
N ASN A 273 23.60 24.20 -12.52
CA ASN A 273 24.32 22.95 -12.29
C ASN A 273 25.84 23.17 -12.25
N SER A 274 26.38 24.05 -13.09
CA SER A 274 27.80 24.43 -13.08
C SER A 274 28.16 25.12 -11.77
N PHE A 275 27.38 26.09 -11.32
CA PHE A 275 27.61 26.76 -10.03
C PHE A 275 27.58 25.77 -8.86
N ILE A 276 26.57 24.93 -8.76
CA ILE A 276 26.48 23.91 -7.70
C ILE A 276 27.70 22.99 -7.73
N LYS A 277 28.09 22.51 -8.91
CA LYS A 277 29.24 21.61 -9.06
C LYS A 277 30.53 22.23 -8.56
N GLU A 278 30.82 23.48 -8.91
CA GLU A 278 32.02 24.18 -8.47
C GLU A 278 32.04 24.43 -6.97
N VAL A 279 30.91 24.82 -6.37
CA VAL A 279 30.78 25.01 -4.93
C VAL A 279 30.97 23.69 -4.19
N VAL A 280 30.34 22.60 -4.62
CA VAL A 280 30.47 21.28 -3.98
C VAL A 280 31.88 20.71 -4.10
N LEU A 281 32.57 20.97 -5.20
CA LEU A 281 33.96 20.55 -5.40
C LEU A 281 34.98 21.50 -4.76
N ASN A 282 34.57 22.52 -4.00
CA ASN A 282 35.40 23.57 -3.42
C ASN A 282 36.25 24.34 -4.46
N GLN A 283 35.80 24.37 -5.72
CA GLN A 283 36.43 25.16 -6.80
C GLN A 283 35.98 26.62 -6.76
N PHE A 284 34.82 26.86 -6.15
CA PHE A 284 34.24 28.17 -5.90
C PHE A 284 33.93 28.33 -4.41
N LEU A 285 34.59 29.29 -3.76
CA LEU A 285 34.50 29.44 -2.31
C LEU A 285 33.32 30.30 -1.89
N VAL A 286 32.49 29.77 -1.01
CA VAL A 286 31.35 30.43 -0.37
C VAL A 286 31.45 30.32 1.17
N SER A 287 30.64 31.02 1.92
CA SER A 287 30.56 30.84 3.38
C SER A 287 30.20 29.40 3.75
N ASN A 288 30.59 28.96 4.96
CA ASN A 288 30.23 27.63 5.44
C ASN A 288 28.71 27.40 5.50
N ASP A 289 27.91 28.42 5.76
CA ASP A 289 26.46 28.30 5.81
C ASP A 289 25.85 28.22 4.41
N ASP A 290 26.36 28.97 3.46
CA ASP A 290 25.97 28.85 2.05
C ASP A 290 26.39 27.50 1.45
N LEU A 291 27.59 27.02 1.79
CA LEU A 291 28.04 25.68 1.39
C LEU A 291 27.10 24.58 1.89
N LYS A 292 26.70 24.63 3.17
CA LYS A 292 25.72 23.69 3.73
C LYS A 292 24.39 23.78 2.98
N ARG A 293 23.96 24.99 2.65
CA ARG A 293 22.70 25.23 1.92
C ARG A 293 22.74 24.70 0.49
N VAL A 294 23.83 24.94 -0.23
CA VAL A 294 24.06 24.41 -1.58
C VAL A 294 24.11 22.89 -1.56
N ASN A 295 24.87 22.29 -0.62
CA ASN A 295 24.95 20.84 -0.45
C ASN A 295 23.57 20.23 -0.16
N TYR A 296 22.81 20.82 0.76
CA TYR A 296 21.45 20.36 1.08
C TYR A 296 20.54 20.35 -0.15
N ILE A 297 20.51 21.44 -0.94
CA ILE A 297 19.70 21.53 -2.16
C ILE A 297 20.16 20.53 -3.22
N ASN A 298 21.48 20.35 -3.38
CA ASN A 298 22.07 19.40 -4.32
C ASN A 298 21.72 17.94 -3.95
N ASP A 299 21.90 17.58 -2.68
CA ASP A 299 21.56 16.23 -2.20
C ASP A 299 20.07 15.93 -2.39
N ARG A 300 19.22 16.92 -2.08
CA ARG A 300 17.79 16.81 -2.31
C ARG A 300 17.43 16.64 -3.78
N LYS A 301 18.03 17.48 -4.64
CA LYS A 301 17.88 17.35 -6.10
C LYS A 301 18.26 15.93 -6.55
N ASN A 302 19.44 15.45 -6.16
CA ASN A 302 19.92 14.13 -6.54
C ASN A 302 18.96 13.02 -6.09
N ARG A 303 18.44 13.08 -4.87
CA ARG A 303 17.47 12.11 -4.35
C ARG A 303 16.14 12.12 -5.10
N LEU A 304 15.65 13.30 -5.50
CA LEU A 304 14.37 13.44 -6.21
C LEU A 304 14.49 13.08 -7.70
N THR A 305 15.65 13.28 -8.31
CA THR A 305 15.88 13.04 -9.74
C THR A 305 16.47 11.67 -10.04
N SER A 306 17.07 10.99 -9.05
CA SER A 306 17.64 9.66 -9.26
C SER A 306 16.59 8.60 -9.54
N ASN A 307 16.92 7.70 -10.45
CA ASN A 307 16.14 6.48 -10.64
C ASN A 307 16.39 5.52 -9.49
N ASN A 308 15.36 4.89 -8.99
CA ASN A 308 15.43 4.01 -7.83
C ASN A 308 14.99 2.59 -8.17
N LEU A 309 15.80 1.62 -7.78
CA LEU A 309 15.43 0.20 -7.77
C LEU A 309 15.37 -0.27 -6.31
N ILE A 310 14.19 -0.64 -5.85
CA ILE A 310 13.94 -1.11 -4.49
C ILE A 310 13.47 -2.56 -4.60
N ILE A 311 14.25 -3.49 -4.07
CA ILE A 311 13.88 -4.91 -3.98
C ILE A 311 13.93 -5.29 -2.51
N GLY A 312 12.81 -5.67 -1.94
CA GLY A 312 12.72 -5.91 -0.51
C GLY A 312 11.62 -6.88 -0.11
N SER A 313 11.54 -7.07 1.19
CA SER A 313 10.47 -7.82 1.86
C SER A 313 9.90 -6.96 2.98
N SER A 314 8.63 -7.16 3.31
CA SER A 314 8.03 -6.49 4.45
C SER A 314 7.07 -7.38 5.20
N PHE A 315 6.99 -7.18 6.50
CA PHE A 315 6.00 -7.81 7.36
C PHE A 315 5.16 -6.73 8.02
N SER A 316 3.84 -6.91 8.00
CA SER A 316 2.93 -6.05 8.74
C SER A 316 1.97 -6.86 9.61
N PHE A 317 1.74 -6.33 10.78
CA PHE A 317 0.84 -6.86 11.79
C PHE A 317 -0.20 -5.82 12.16
N SER A 318 -1.47 -6.22 12.26
CA SER A 318 -2.56 -5.34 12.69
C SER A 318 -3.46 -6.07 13.68
N ASN A 319 -3.68 -5.45 14.82
CA ASN A 319 -4.57 -5.93 15.88
C ASN A 319 -5.64 -4.88 16.13
N ARG A 320 -6.87 -5.17 15.70
CA ARG A 320 -8.02 -4.28 15.86
C ARG A 320 -9.02 -4.90 16.81
N SER A 321 -9.30 -4.21 17.91
CA SER A 321 -10.29 -4.67 18.90
C SER A 321 -11.72 -4.23 18.59
N ARG A 322 -11.93 -3.33 17.61
CA ARG A 322 -13.24 -2.87 17.17
C ARG A 322 -14.03 -4.02 16.53
N LYS A 323 -15.21 -4.32 17.07
CA LYS A 323 -16.09 -5.40 16.59
C LYS A 323 -17.06 -4.94 15.51
N ASN A 324 -17.59 -3.72 15.66
CA ASN A 324 -18.56 -3.13 14.71
C ASN A 324 -18.40 -1.58 14.68
N ILE A 325 -19.13 -0.92 13.79
CA ILE A 325 -19.07 0.53 13.62
C ILE A 325 -19.56 1.34 14.83
N PHE A 326 -20.37 0.72 15.69
CA PHE A 326 -20.96 1.36 16.87
C PHE A 326 -20.07 1.24 18.11
N ASP A 327 -18.98 0.46 18.06
CA ASP A 327 -18.05 0.34 19.18
C ASP A 327 -17.38 1.69 19.45
N ASN A 328 -17.65 2.23 20.63
CA ASN A 328 -17.04 3.48 21.12
C ASN A 328 -15.78 3.25 21.95
N LYS A 329 -15.51 2.00 22.38
CA LYS A 329 -14.33 1.61 23.16
C LYS A 329 -13.52 0.58 22.38
N PHE A 330 -12.46 1.01 21.70
CA PHE A 330 -11.61 0.12 20.93
C PHE A 330 -10.17 0.61 20.87
N SER A 331 -9.29 -0.28 20.45
CA SER A 331 -7.91 0.04 20.09
C SER A 331 -7.55 -0.60 18.75
N ASP A 332 -6.67 0.05 18.01
CA ASP A 332 -6.09 -0.45 16.77
C ASP A 332 -4.56 -0.28 16.87
N PHE A 333 -3.82 -1.36 16.78
CA PHE A 333 -2.36 -1.36 16.77
C PHE A 333 -1.87 -1.89 15.42
N LYS A 334 -0.93 -1.18 14.81
CA LYS A 334 -0.29 -1.54 13.56
C LYS A 334 1.22 -1.48 13.71
N LEU A 335 1.90 -2.48 13.16
CA LEU A 335 3.35 -2.52 13.02
C LEU A 335 3.66 -2.93 11.58
N LYS A 336 4.59 -2.23 10.96
CA LYS A 336 5.16 -2.61 9.66
C LYS A 336 6.67 -2.51 9.74
N ILE A 337 7.35 -3.53 9.26
CA ILE A 337 8.80 -3.56 9.09
C ILE A 337 9.08 -3.89 7.63
N GLU A 338 9.91 -3.09 6.99
CA GLU A 338 10.34 -3.26 5.59
C GLU A 338 11.87 -3.34 5.58
N LEU A 339 12.40 -4.33 4.87
CA LEU A 339 13.82 -4.55 4.68
C LEU A 339 14.10 -4.61 3.19
N ALA A 340 14.84 -3.65 2.66
CA ALA A 340 15.17 -3.55 1.26
C ALA A 340 16.67 -3.78 1.01
N GLY A 341 17.00 -4.34 -0.13
CA GLY A 341 18.38 -4.46 -0.62
C GLY A 341 19.16 -5.67 -0.12
N ASN A 342 18.72 -6.41 0.89
CA ASN A 342 19.53 -7.51 1.44
C ASN A 342 19.68 -8.69 0.49
N ILE A 343 18.58 -9.10 -0.15
CA ILE A 343 18.61 -10.19 -1.14
C ILE A 343 19.44 -9.77 -2.35
N THR A 344 19.29 -8.54 -2.79
CA THR A 344 20.07 -7.96 -3.90
C THR A 344 21.54 -7.83 -3.56
N ASN A 345 21.90 -7.48 -2.33
CA ASN A 345 23.27 -7.41 -1.89
C ASN A 345 23.94 -8.79 -1.87
N LEU A 346 23.26 -9.81 -1.42
CA LEU A 346 23.75 -11.20 -1.50
C LEU A 346 23.95 -11.63 -2.96
N ALA A 347 23.00 -11.34 -3.84
CA ALA A 347 23.10 -11.66 -5.26
C ALA A 347 24.23 -10.87 -5.94
N SER A 348 24.40 -9.58 -5.63
CA SER A 348 25.44 -8.73 -6.22
C SER A 348 26.84 -9.17 -5.82
N ASN A 349 27.03 -9.65 -4.59
CA ASN A 349 28.32 -10.17 -4.11
C ASN A 349 28.71 -11.50 -4.79
N ILE A 350 27.70 -12.34 -5.14
CA ILE A 350 27.94 -13.59 -5.84
C ILE A 350 28.20 -13.36 -7.34
N LEU A 351 27.49 -12.42 -7.96
CA LEU A 351 27.52 -12.18 -9.41
C LEU A 351 28.58 -11.16 -9.86
N ASN A 352 29.38 -10.60 -8.95
CA ASN A 352 30.41 -9.58 -9.25
C ASN A 352 29.87 -8.46 -10.16
N VAL A 353 28.78 -7.82 -9.76
CA VAL A 353 28.10 -6.78 -10.54
C VAL A 353 28.93 -5.51 -10.69
N SER A 354 28.65 -4.71 -11.73
CA SER A 354 29.28 -3.41 -11.92
C SER A 354 28.92 -2.43 -10.79
N LYS A 355 29.82 -1.47 -10.53
CA LYS A 355 29.60 -0.39 -9.56
C LYS A 355 29.37 0.94 -10.28
N ASP A 356 28.73 1.88 -9.59
CA ASP A 356 28.64 3.26 -10.01
C ASP A 356 29.90 4.06 -9.62
N GLU A 357 29.93 5.35 -9.96
CA GLU A 357 31.04 6.28 -9.65
C GLU A 357 31.24 6.47 -8.14
N PHE A 358 30.24 6.16 -7.32
CA PHE A 358 30.27 6.24 -5.86
C PHE A 358 30.58 4.91 -5.18
N GLY A 359 30.85 3.85 -5.95
CA GLY A 359 31.17 2.52 -5.44
C GLY A 359 29.95 1.65 -5.11
N ASN A 360 28.71 2.10 -5.39
CA ASN A 360 27.50 1.33 -5.14
C ASN A 360 27.30 0.25 -6.21
N ASN A 361 26.92 -0.94 -5.79
CA ASN A 361 26.63 -2.04 -6.70
C ASN A 361 25.38 -1.76 -7.55
N LYS A 362 25.43 -2.09 -8.84
CA LYS A 362 24.34 -1.92 -9.79
C LYS A 362 23.70 -3.26 -10.17
N ILE A 363 22.37 -3.27 -10.25
CA ILE A 363 21.58 -4.36 -10.85
C ILE A 363 20.75 -3.76 -12.00
N LEU A 364 20.77 -4.38 -13.16
CA LEU A 364 20.12 -3.85 -14.39
C LEU A 364 20.58 -2.41 -14.72
N GLY A 365 21.85 -2.07 -14.43
CA GLY A 365 22.41 -0.75 -14.69
C GLY A 365 22.08 0.31 -13.63
N LEU A 366 21.34 -0.01 -12.57
CA LEU A 366 20.91 0.91 -11.52
C LEU A 366 21.44 0.51 -10.15
N ALA A 367 21.86 1.50 -9.36
CA ALA A 367 22.14 1.29 -7.95
C ALA A 367 20.83 0.94 -7.22
N TYR A 368 20.82 -0.18 -6.49
CA TYR A 368 19.65 -0.56 -5.70
C TYR A 368 19.68 0.07 -4.32
N SER A 369 18.50 0.38 -3.81
CA SER A 369 18.34 0.96 -2.47
C SER A 369 18.44 -0.11 -1.39
N GLN A 370 19.18 0.20 -0.31
CA GLN A 370 19.33 -0.68 0.84
C GLN A 370 19.00 0.06 2.13
N PHE A 371 17.92 -0.36 2.80
CA PHE A 371 17.43 0.28 4.03
C PHE A 371 16.57 -0.66 4.87
N ILE A 372 16.43 -0.32 6.15
CA ILE A 372 15.40 -0.84 7.04
C ILE A 372 14.43 0.29 7.38
N LYS A 373 13.12 0.01 7.32
CA LYS A 373 12.05 0.94 7.67
C LYS A 373 11.09 0.29 8.64
N SER A 374 10.78 0.98 9.74
CA SER A 374 9.80 0.54 10.74
C SER A 374 8.74 1.61 10.93
N GLU A 375 7.48 1.19 10.98
CA GLU A 375 6.32 2.05 11.21
C GLU A 375 5.45 1.41 12.30
N THR A 376 5.10 2.19 13.32
CA THR A 376 4.22 1.77 14.40
C THR A 376 3.11 2.79 14.56
N GLY A 377 1.87 2.33 14.58
CA GLY A 377 0.69 3.16 14.79
C GLY A 377 -0.20 2.59 15.89
N TYR A 378 -0.70 3.44 16.75
CA TYR A 378 -1.64 3.07 17.79
C TYR A 378 -2.79 4.06 17.86
N ILE A 379 -4.02 3.55 17.88
CA ILE A 379 -5.24 4.32 18.04
C ILE A 379 -6.00 3.76 19.24
N LYS A 380 -6.54 4.63 20.08
CA LYS A 380 -7.36 4.27 21.21
C LYS A 380 -8.56 5.20 21.32
N HIS A 381 -9.73 4.64 21.55
CA HIS A 381 -10.95 5.37 21.86
C HIS A 381 -11.47 4.97 23.24
N TRP A 382 -11.80 5.98 24.07
CA TRP A 382 -12.40 5.81 25.40
C TRP A 382 -13.70 6.60 25.49
N PRO A 383 -14.84 5.98 25.78
CA PRO A 383 -16.02 6.72 26.21
C PRO A 383 -15.77 7.31 27.61
N ILE A 384 -16.08 8.58 27.81
CA ILE A 384 -16.01 9.26 29.10
C ILE A 384 -17.42 9.36 29.71
N GLY A 385 -18.44 9.27 28.88
CA GLY A 385 -19.84 9.32 29.26
C GLY A 385 -20.71 8.79 28.14
N LEU A 386 -22.03 9.02 28.24
CA LEU A 386 -22.97 8.54 27.23
C LEU A 386 -22.77 9.22 25.86
N ASN A 387 -22.37 10.50 25.87
CA ASN A 387 -22.33 11.35 24.69
C ASN A 387 -20.93 11.94 24.39
N SER A 388 -19.90 11.44 25.07
CA SER A 388 -18.53 11.95 24.88
C SER A 388 -17.49 10.86 24.91
N LYS A 389 -16.39 11.08 24.19
CA LYS A 389 -15.26 10.15 24.07
C LYS A 389 -13.96 10.89 23.84
N ILE A 390 -12.85 10.31 24.32
CA ILE A 390 -11.50 10.71 23.92
C ILE A 390 -11.04 9.75 22.81
N ALA A 391 -10.46 10.32 21.76
CA ALA A 391 -9.72 9.61 20.75
C ALA A 391 -8.24 10.00 20.85
N PHE A 392 -7.37 9.01 20.90
CA PHE A 392 -5.92 9.18 20.89
C PHE A 392 -5.34 8.42 19.72
N ARG A 393 -4.40 9.03 19.01
CA ARG A 393 -3.61 8.41 17.95
C ARG A 393 -2.16 8.77 18.16
N THR A 394 -1.28 7.79 17.95
CA THR A 394 0.15 8.03 17.82
C THR A 394 0.70 7.26 16.63
N PHE A 395 1.68 7.84 15.98
CA PHE A 395 2.44 7.25 14.89
C PHE A 395 3.92 7.52 15.14
N PHE A 396 4.73 6.48 14.99
CA PHE A 396 6.18 6.57 14.97
C PHE A 396 6.71 5.81 13.76
N GLY A 397 7.59 6.44 13.00
CA GLY A 397 8.24 5.84 11.86
C GLY A 397 9.73 6.19 11.83
N ILE A 398 10.57 5.24 11.43
CA ILE A 398 11.99 5.43 11.22
C ILE A 398 12.46 4.62 10.00
N ALA A 399 13.32 5.21 9.20
CA ALA A 399 13.96 4.59 8.05
C ALA A 399 15.47 4.84 8.10
N ILE A 400 16.26 3.78 8.05
CA ILE A 400 17.72 3.84 8.20
C ILE A 400 18.34 3.23 6.94
N PRO A 401 19.08 4.04 6.13
CA PRO A 401 19.86 3.54 5.01
C PRO A 401 21.11 2.82 5.52
N PHE A 402 21.56 1.83 4.78
CA PHE A 402 22.84 1.15 5.05
C PHE A 402 23.39 0.49 3.80
N GLY A 403 24.67 0.02 3.88
CA GLY A 403 25.30 -0.75 2.80
C GLY A 403 25.38 0.02 1.48
N ASN A 404 24.61 -0.38 0.49
CA ASN A 404 24.59 0.21 -0.86
C ASN A 404 23.86 1.57 -0.95
N SER A 405 23.42 2.15 0.17
CA SER A 405 22.66 3.40 0.18
C SER A 405 23.10 4.34 1.30
N ASN A 406 23.36 5.58 0.95
CA ASN A 406 23.65 6.66 1.91
C ASN A 406 22.40 7.47 2.28
N SER A 407 21.30 7.30 1.55
CA SER A 407 20.04 8.02 1.78
C SER A 407 18.83 7.12 1.48
N ILE A 408 17.69 7.52 2.02
CA ILE A 408 16.40 6.85 1.76
C ILE A 408 15.79 7.43 0.48
N PRO A 409 15.26 6.60 -0.44
CA PRO A 409 14.50 7.10 -1.58
C PRO A 409 13.33 7.99 -1.13
N PHE A 410 13.04 9.05 -1.89
CA PHE A 410 11.94 9.96 -1.56
C PHE A 410 10.60 9.24 -1.36
N SER A 411 10.30 8.22 -2.18
CA SER A 411 9.08 7.41 -2.06
C SER A 411 8.95 6.64 -0.74
N LYS A 412 10.04 6.52 0.01
CA LYS A 412 10.10 5.80 1.30
C LYS A 412 10.31 6.73 2.49
N SER A 413 10.59 8.01 2.27
CA SER A 413 10.73 9.03 3.31
C SER A 413 9.39 9.34 3.98
N PHE A 414 9.43 9.96 5.15
CA PHE A 414 8.26 10.44 5.86
C PHE A 414 8.04 11.93 5.58
N PHE A 415 6.80 12.34 5.60
CA PHE A 415 6.39 13.74 5.59
C PHE A 415 5.29 13.96 6.65
N ALA A 416 5.05 15.19 7.06
CA ALA A 416 4.03 15.53 8.03
C ALA A 416 3.17 16.72 7.58
N GLY A 417 2.01 16.86 8.25
CA GLY A 417 0.98 17.86 7.96
C GLY A 417 -0.23 17.29 7.21
N GLY A 418 -1.29 18.07 7.17
CA GLY A 418 -2.57 17.73 6.55
C GLY A 418 -3.65 17.30 7.53
N SER A 419 -4.88 17.21 7.04
CA SER A 419 -6.11 17.01 7.82
C SER A 419 -6.15 15.70 8.63
N ASN A 420 -5.41 14.69 8.20
CA ASN A 420 -5.35 13.38 8.87
C ASN A 420 -4.04 13.15 9.65
N ASP A 421 -3.26 14.20 9.86
CA ASP A 421 -1.96 14.15 10.51
C ASP A 421 -1.81 15.29 11.52
N ASN A 422 -0.92 16.23 11.35
CA ASN A 422 -0.80 17.46 12.13
C ASN A 422 -1.60 18.58 11.43
N ARG A 423 -2.83 18.81 11.85
CA ARG A 423 -3.86 19.58 11.12
C ARG A 423 -3.58 21.08 10.98
N ALA A 424 -2.76 21.65 11.87
CA ALA A 424 -2.35 23.06 11.78
C ALA A 424 -1.36 23.34 10.64
N TRP A 425 -0.84 22.29 10.00
CA TRP A 425 0.17 22.37 8.93
C TRP A 425 -0.38 21.82 7.63
N GLU A 426 -0.06 22.48 6.54
CA GLU A 426 -0.28 21.90 5.20
C GLU A 426 0.61 20.66 5.00
N VAL A 427 0.22 19.80 4.06
CA VAL A 427 0.99 18.62 3.70
C VAL A 427 2.39 19.02 3.25
N TYR A 428 3.44 18.35 3.74
CA TYR A 428 4.86 18.64 3.50
C TYR A 428 5.39 19.94 4.09
N ARG A 429 4.66 20.64 4.99
CA ARG A 429 5.11 21.92 5.53
C ARG A 429 5.69 21.83 6.95
N LEU A 430 5.50 20.74 7.67
CA LEU A 430 6.05 20.55 9.01
C LEU A 430 7.46 19.94 8.94
N GLY A 431 8.42 20.51 9.66
CA GLY A 431 9.79 19.99 9.82
C GLY A 431 10.70 20.19 8.62
N PRO A 432 11.87 19.50 8.52
CA PRO A 432 12.40 18.61 9.57
C PRO A 432 12.95 19.35 10.77
N GLY A 433 12.72 18.81 11.97
CA GLY A 433 13.20 19.37 13.23
C GLY A 433 12.72 20.80 13.46
N SER A 434 13.64 21.69 13.87
CA SER A 434 13.40 23.13 14.04
C SER A 434 13.81 23.95 12.81
N SER A 435 14.09 23.32 11.68
CA SER A 435 14.42 24.03 10.45
C SER A 435 13.23 24.82 9.94
N GLU A 436 13.46 26.03 9.44
CA GLU A 436 12.46 26.73 8.67
C GLU A 436 12.17 25.96 7.39
N ALA A 437 10.90 25.95 6.96
CA ALA A 437 10.46 25.25 5.76
C ALA A 437 11.01 25.93 4.50
N LEU A 438 12.27 25.69 4.19
CA LEU A 438 12.96 26.25 3.02
C LEU A 438 12.62 25.53 1.72
N SER A 439 12.03 24.35 1.83
CA SER A 439 11.68 23.48 0.70
C SER A 439 10.19 23.46 0.44
N GLU A 440 9.80 23.24 -0.81
CA GLU A 440 8.41 23.07 -1.22
C GLU A 440 7.77 21.83 -0.61
N PHE A 441 8.56 20.75 -0.45
CA PHE A 441 8.13 19.47 0.10
C PHE A 441 9.13 18.99 1.13
N ASN A 442 8.81 19.15 2.42
CA ASN A 442 9.65 18.69 3.51
C ASN A 442 9.47 17.20 3.75
N GLU A 443 10.58 16.51 3.98
CA GLU A 443 10.63 15.07 4.21
C GLU A 443 11.81 14.68 5.08
N ALA A 444 11.69 13.56 5.81
CA ALA A 444 12.74 13.06 6.68
C ALA A 444 12.74 11.53 6.79
N ASN A 445 13.75 11.01 7.45
CA ASN A 445 13.90 9.58 7.71
C ASN A 445 13.22 9.13 9.00
N MET A 446 12.72 10.05 9.81
CA MET A 446 12.00 9.78 11.04
C MET A 446 10.73 10.63 11.11
N LYS A 447 9.68 10.11 11.75
CA LYS A 447 8.43 10.83 12.01
C LYS A 447 7.85 10.44 13.35
N LEU A 448 7.41 11.43 14.11
CA LEU A 448 6.55 11.28 15.25
C LEU A 448 5.30 12.13 15.05
N ALA A 449 4.12 11.55 15.22
CA ALA A 449 2.85 12.29 15.21
C ALA A 449 1.94 11.75 16.32
N MET A 450 1.33 12.66 17.08
CA MET A 450 0.40 12.35 18.15
C MET A 450 -0.81 13.27 18.04
N ASN A 451 -2.00 12.72 18.18
CA ASN A 451 -3.25 13.46 18.11
C ASN A 451 -4.11 13.05 19.32
N ILE A 452 -4.68 14.02 20.00
CA ILE A 452 -5.66 13.80 21.06
C ILE A 452 -6.91 14.63 20.76
N GLU A 453 -8.08 14.01 20.87
CA GLU A 453 -9.35 14.66 20.59
C GLU A 453 -10.36 14.35 21.69
N TYR A 454 -11.03 15.36 22.19
CA TYR A 454 -12.25 15.24 22.97
C TYR A 454 -13.45 15.47 22.06
N ARG A 455 -14.22 14.41 21.81
CA ARG A 455 -15.43 14.43 20.96
C ARG A 455 -16.66 14.38 21.83
N PHE A 456 -17.63 15.26 21.57
CA PHE A 456 -18.85 15.39 22.37
C PHE A 456 -20.05 15.72 21.48
N LYS A 457 -21.22 15.37 21.95
CA LYS A 457 -22.48 15.69 21.30
C LYS A 457 -22.91 17.10 21.68
N ILE A 458 -23.26 17.94 20.71
CA ILE A 458 -23.77 19.30 20.95
C ILE A 458 -25.30 19.24 21.00
N LEU A 459 -25.97 18.90 19.87
CA LEU A 459 -27.42 18.86 19.79
C LEU A 459 -27.86 17.96 18.62
N GLY A 460 -28.81 17.06 18.87
CA GLY A 460 -29.39 16.21 17.82
C GLY A 460 -28.32 15.35 17.11
N LYS A 461 -28.04 15.65 15.85
CA LYS A 461 -27.02 14.97 15.02
C LYS A 461 -25.70 15.78 14.93
N LEU A 462 -25.61 16.89 15.62
CA LEU A 462 -24.42 17.75 15.60
C LEU A 462 -23.45 17.30 16.70
N ASP A 463 -22.25 16.89 16.29
CA ASP A 463 -21.14 16.55 17.17
C ASP A 463 -20.04 17.61 17.08
N GLY A 464 -19.35 17.86 18.19
CA GLY A 464 -18.20 18.75 18.29
C GLY A 464 -16.94 18.00 18.69
N ALA A 465 -15.78 18.59 18.38
CA ALA A 465 -14.50 18.09 18.83
C ALA A 465 -13.54 19.23 19.16
N VAL A 466 -12.81 19.07 20.27
CA VAL A 466 -11.63 19.87 20.60
C VAL A 466 -10.42 18.95 20.49
N PHE A 467 -9.36 19.40 19.84
CA PHE A 467 -8.20 18.56 19.59
C PHE A 467 -6.87 19.30 19.77
N SER A 468 -5.82 18.52 19.97
CA SER A 468 -4.44 18.98 19.97
C SER A 468 -3.59 17.97 19.21
N ASP A 469 -2.70 18.47 18.34
CA ASP A 469 -1.81 17.68 17.52
C ASP A 469 -0.36 18.04 17.82
N PHE A 470 0.49 17.02 17.98
CA PHE A 470 1.92 17.13 18.21
C PHE A 470 2.67 16.30 17.19
N GLY A 471 3.75 16.81 16.68
CA GLY A 471 4.56 15.99 15.76
C GLY A 471 5.74 16.75 15.18
N ASN A 472 6.63 15.96 14.55
CA ASN A 472 7.74 16.44 13.72
C ASN A 472 8.24 15.32 12.81
N ILE A 473 9.09 15.68 11.87
CA ILE A 473 9.84 14.75 11.02
C ILE A 473 11.33 14.99 11.15
#